data_ec272d8b0e38e0bd89a07757dc66ecd7
#
_entry.id   ec272d8b0e38e0bd89a07757dc66ecd7
#
_cell.length_a   1.000
_cell.length_b   1.000
_cell.length_c   1.000
_cell.angle_alpha   90.00
_cell.angle_beta   90.00
_cell.angle_gamma   90.00
#
_symmetry.space_group_name_H-M   'P 1'
#
loop_
_entity.id
_entity.type
_entity.pdbx_description
1 polymer ?
#
loop_
_entity_poly.entity_id
_entity_poly.type
_entity_poly.pdbx_seq_one_letter_code
_entity_poly.pdbx_strand_id
1 'polypeptide(L)'
;MNGQYPSTLLEKAVNEFAKLPGIGRKTAMRLVLHLLRQDTAVVEAFGNAIVTLKHEVKYCKVCHNISDTETCRICSNPQRDSSVICVVENIRDVMAVEATQQFRGLYHVLGGVISPMDGIGPGDLEIESLVQRVAAGGVKEVVFALSTTMEGDTTNFYIYRKLEKLGVKLSVIARGISVGDELEYADEVTLGRSIVNRTPFTGAV
;
A
#
# COMPACT_ATOMS: atom_id res chain seq x y z
N MET A 1 -26.12 -26.09 14.86
CA MET A 1 -26.30 -26.60 13.49
C MET A 1 -25.22 -27.64 13.23
N ASN A 2 -25.39 -28.81 13.82
CA ASN A 2 -24.48 -29.95 13.66
C ASN A 2 -25.06 -30.83 12.55
N GLY A 3 -24.31 -31.10 11.50
CA GLY A 3 -24.66 -32.09 10.51
C GLY A 3 -24.65 -31.68 9.04
N GLN A 4 -24.09 -30.53 8.69
CA GLN A 4 -24.10 -30.05 7.30
C GLN A 4 -22.92 -30.58 6.45
N TYR A 5 -21.89 -31.16 7.10
CA TYR A 5 -20.70 -31.65 6.41
C TYR A 5 -20.48 -33.14 6.69
N PRO A 6 -20.12 -33.95 5.68
CA PRO A 6 -19.85 -35.37 5.83
C PRO A 6 -18.57 -35.69 6.61
N SER A 7 -17.73 -34.66 6.87
CA SER A 7 -16.45 -34.79 7.56
C SER A 7 -16.16 -33.55 8.38
N THR A 8 -15.71 -33.77 9.62
CA THR A 8 -15.23 -32.67 10.50
C THR A 8 -13.97 -32.01 9.98
N LEU A 9 -13.11 -32.73 9.25
CA LEU A 9 -11.92 -32.17 8.61
C LEU A 9 -12.30 -31.22 7.48
N LEU A 10 -13.30 -31.59 6.67
CA LEU A 10 -13.84 -30.73 5.62
C LEU A 10 -14.44 -29.46 6.23
N GLU A 11 -15.21 -29.59 7.28
CA GLU A 11 -15.83 -28.44 7.97
C GLU A 11 -14.78 -27.48 8.51
N LYS A 12 -13.73 -27.98 9.18
CA LYS A 12 -12.63 -27.15 9.67
C LYS A 12 -11.96 -26.39 8.54
N ALA A 13 -11.59 -27.03 7.44
CA ALA A 13 -10.96 -26.38 6.31
C ALA A 13 -11.87 -25.28 5.70
N VAL A 14 -13.15 -25.57 5.49
CA VAL A 14 -14.11 -24.58 4.99
C VAL A 14 -14.24 -23.38 5.91
N ASN A 15 -14.28 -23.62 7.23
CA ASN A 15 -14.37 -22.53 8.21
C ASN A 15 -13.11 -21.64 8.20
N GLU A 16 -11.90 -22.20 8.05
CA GLU A 16 -10.69 -21.40 7.96
C GLU A 16 -10.66 -20.54 6.67
N PHE A 17 -11.02 -21.10 5.52
CA PHE A 17 -11.13 -20.33 4.29
C PHE A 17 -12.21 -19.23 4.37
N ALA A 18 -13.32 -19.50 5.05
CA ALA A 18 -14.40 -18.54 5.22
C ALA A 18 -14.08 -17.37 6.18
N LYS A 19 -12.96 -17.42 6.91
CA LYS A 19 -12.46 -16.30 7.71
C LYS A 19 -11.74 -15.24 6.85
N LEU A 20 -11.35 -15.62 5.63
CA LEU A 20 -10.65 -14.69 4.73
C LEU A 20 -11.62 -13.63 4.21
N PRO A 21 -11.18 -12.35 4.14
CA PRO A 21 -12.02 -11.26 3.65
C PRO A 21 -12.55 -11.55 2.24
N GLY A 22 -13.84 -11.34 2.01
CA GLY A 22 -14.48 -11.58 0.73
C GLY A 22 -14.76 -13.07 0.40
N ILE A 23 -14.39 -14.00 1.26
CA ILE A 23 -14.62 -15.44 1.06
C ILE A 23 -15.87 -15.88 1.83
N GLY A 24 -16.99 -16.02 1.13
CA GLY A 24 -18.18 -16.64 1.70
C GLY A 24 -18.10 -18.17 1.77
N ARG A 25 -18.96 -18.80 2.58
CA ARG A 25 -18.98 -20.27 2.77
C ARG A 25 -19.06 -21.09 1.46
N LYS A 26 -19.82 -20.62 0.46
CA LYS A 26 -19.90 -21.30 -0.85
C LYS A 26 -18.57 -21.30 -1.58
N THR A 27 -17.89 -20.16 -1.57
CA THR A 27 -16.55 -20.02 -2.17
C THR A 27 -15.52 -20.85 -1.42
N ALA A 28 -15.52 -20.78 -0.08
CA ALA A 28 -14.67 -21.58 0.78
C ALA A 28 -14.82 -23.09 0.48
N MET A 29 -16.05 -23.60 0.40
CA MET A 29 -16.31 -24.98 0.04
C MET A 29 -15.71 -25.35 -1.32
N ARG A 30 -15.91 -24.51 -2.34
CA ARG A 30 -15.38 -24.75 -3.68
C ARG A 30 -13.84 -24.81 -3.68
N LEU A 31 -13.19 -23.91 -2.95
CA LEU A 31 -11.72 -23.88 -2.82
C LEU A 31 -11.20 -25.14 -2.11
N VAL A 32 -11.80 -25.53 -0.98
CA VAL A 32 -11.40 -26.72 -0.23
C VAL A 32 -11.59 -27.99 -1.06
N LEU A 33 -12.74 -28.14 -1.77
CA LEU A 33 -12.96 -29.28 -2.66
C LEU A 33 -12.01 -29.28 -3.86
N HIS A 34 -11.55 -28.14 -4.34
CA HIS A 34 -10.51 -28.05 -5.36
C HIS A 34 -9.18 -28.59 -4.81
N LEU A 35 -8.76 -28.13 -3.64
CA LEU A 35 -7.53 -28.60 -3.00
C LEU A 35 -7.57 -30.10 -2.69
N LEU A 36 -8.72 -30.62 -2.26
CA LEU A 36 -8.91 -32.04 -1.96
C LEU A 36 -8.69 -32.95 -3.19
N ARG A 37 -8.81 -32.40 -4.41
CA ARG A 37 -8.56 -33.11 -5.67
C ARG A 37 -7.11 -32.99 -6.17
N GLN A 38 -6.30 -32.16 -5.52
CA GLN A 38 -4.90 -32.00 -5.86
C GLN A 38 -4.05 -33.06 -5.17
N ASP A 39 -2.85 -33.30 -5.69
CA ASP A 39 -1.87 -34.14 -5.03
C ASP A 39 -1.47 -33.58 -3.68
N THR A 40 -1.22 -34.44 -2.71
CA THR A 40 -0.85 -34.06 -1.34
C THR A 40 0.35 -33.09 -1.33
N ALA A 41 1.36 -33.33 -2.16
CA ALA A 41 2.53 -32.47 -2.27
C ALA A 41 2.19 -31.04 -2.71
N VAL A 42 1.19 -30.86 -3.58
CA VAL A 42 0.72 -29.51 -4.03
C VAL A 42 0.04 -28.78 -2.88
N VAL A 43 -0.79 -29.49 -2.11
CA VAL A 43 -1.49 -28.93 -0.96
C VAL A 43 -0.54 -28.56 0.16
N GLU A 44 0.46 -29.42 0.43
CA GLU A 44 1.52 -29.14 1.40
C GLU A 44 2.36 -27.92 0.99
N ALA A 45 2.76 -27.82 -0.27
CA ALA A 45 3.49 -26.67 -0.79
C ALA A 45 2.69 -25.37 -0.63
N PHE A 46 1.38 -25.40 -0.93
CA PHE A 46 0.48 -24.26 -0.73
C PHE A 46 0.39 -23.85 0.74
N GLY A 47 0.15 -24.81 1.65
CA GLY A 47 0.09 -24.54 3.09
C GLY A 47 1.41 -23.99 3.63
N ASN A 48 2.52 -24.62 3.26
CA ASN A 48 3.85 -24.20 3.68
C ASN A 48 4.20 -22.80 3.18
N ALA A 49 3.82 -22.43 1.95
CA ALA A 49 4.09 -21.09 1.42
C ALA A 49 3.45 -20.00 2.29
N ILE A 50 2.21 -20.21 2.76
CA ILE A 50 1.51 -19.25 3.64
C ILE A 50 2.16 -19.19 5.02
N VAL A 51 2.50 -20.35 5.58
CA VAL A 51 3.15 -20.45 6.90
C VAL A 51 4.53 -19.78 6.87
N THR A 52 5.35 -20.11 5.86
CA THR A 52 6.67 -19.52 5.66
C THR A 52 6.58 -18.00 5.48
N LEU A 53 5.68 -17.53 4.63
CA LEU A 53 5.44 -16.09 4.46
C LEU A 53 5.18 -15.41 5.81
N LYS A 54 4.29 -15.98 6.65
CA LYS A 54 3.96 -15.36 7.94
C LYS A 54 5.14 -15.33 8.91
N HIS A 55 5.99 -16.37 8.91
CA HIS A 55 7.11 -16.48 9.85
C HIS A 55 8.36 -15.75 9.40
N GLU A 56 8.64 -15.69 8.11
CA GLU A 56 9.93 -15.24 7.57
C GLU A 56 9.89 -13.85 6.97
N VAL A 57 8.70 -13.35 6.58
CA VAL A 57 8.59 -12.00 6.04
C VAL A 57 9.05 -10.96 7.05
N LYS A 58 9.86 -10.03 6.59
CA LYS A 58 10.37 -8.89 7.37
C LYS A 58 9.80 -7.59 6.83
N TYR A 59 9.90 -6.56 7.64
CA TYR A 59 9.69 -5.18 7.20
C TYR A 59 11.03 -4.49 7.07
N CYS A 60 11.23 -3.80 5.96
CA CYS A 60 12.46 -3.05 5.71
C CYS A 60 12.68 -2.01 6.80
N LYS A 61 13.84 -2.03 7.46
CA LYS A 61 14.18 -1.09 8.54
C LYS A 61 14.25 0.38 8.07
N VAL A 62 14.33 0.61 6.75
CA VAL A 62 14.45 1.96 6.17
C VAL A 62 13.12 2.53 5.71
N CYS A 63 12.28 1.73 5.05
CA CYS A 63 11.07 2.21 4.39
C CYS A 63 9.80 1.50 4.79
N HIS A 64 9.86 0.52 5.69
CA HIS A 64 8.75 -0.29 6.20
C HIS A 64 7.99 -1.12 5.15
N ASN A 65 8.53 -1.22 3.91
CA ASN A 65 8.01 -2.13 2.90
C ASN A 65 8.30 -3.60 3.29
N ILE A 66 7.51 -4.53 2.78
CA ILE A 66 7.76 -5.98 2.92
C ILE A 66 9.10 -6.33 2.26
N SER A 67 9.86 -7.20 2.92
CA SER A 67 11.18 -7.64 2.49
C SER A 67 11.50 -9.04 3.03
N ASP A 68 12.34 -9.78 2.32
CA ASP A 68 12.95 -11.02 2.82
C ASP A 68 14.19 -10.75 3.68
N THR A 69 14.72 -9.53 3.62
CA THR A 69 15.92 -9.08 4.33
C THR A 69 15.65 -7.82 5.14
N GLU A 70 16.61 -7.40 5.98
CA GLU A 70 16.48 -6.19 6.81
C GLU A 70 16.32 -4.90 5.98
N THR A 71 16.90 -4.86 4.78
CA THR A 71 16.78 -3.75 3.84
C THR A 71 16.23 -4.28 2.53
N CYS A 72 15.10 -3.75 2.06
CA CYS A 72 14.45 -4.22 0.85
C CYS A 72 15.26 -3.90 -0.42
N ARG A 73 14.95 -4.59 -1.51
CA ARG A 73 15.62 -4.45 -2.82
C ARG A 73 15.60 -3.01 -3.36
N ILE A 74 14.56 -2.23 -3.03
CA ILE A 74 14.46 -0.83 -3.45
C ILE A 74 15.46 0.03 -2.67
N CYS A 75 15.49 -0.08 -1.34
CA CYS A 75 16.38 0.70 -0.49
C CYS A 75 17.86 0.33 -0.64
N SER A 76 18.16 -0.92 -1.01
CA SER A 76 19.54 -1.39 -1.24
C SER A 76 20.06 -1.14 -2.66
N ASN A 77 19.21 -0.67 -3.58
CA ASN A 77 19.59 -0.44 -4.97
C ASN A 77 20.33 0.92 -5.12
N PRO A 78 21.63 0.92 -5.47
CA PRO A 78 22.41 2.16 -5.62
C PRO A 78 22.00 3.03 -6.81
N GLN A 79 21.18 2.51 -7.73
CA GLN A 79 20.67 3.26 -8.87
C GLN A 79 19.42 4.11 -8.52
N ARG A 80 18.92 3.99 -7.29
CA ARG A 80 17.80 4.79 -6.81
C ARG A 80 18.27 6.15 -6.29
N ASP A 81 17.48 7.16 -6.55
CA ASP A 81 17.72 8.49 -5.99
C ASP A 81 17.30 8.54 -4.52
N SER A 82 18.27 8.46 -3.62
CA SER A 82 18.04 8.52 -2.17
C SER A 82 17.61 9.91 -1.69
N SER A 83 17.70 10.93 -2.52
CA SER A 83 17.27 12.30 -2.16
C SER A 83 15.77 12.53 -2.30
N VAL A 84 15.02 11.61 -2.92
CA VAL A 84 13.58 11.71 -3.12
C VAL A 84 12.87 10.54 -2.42
N ILE A 85 11.92 10.85 -1.55
CA ILE A 85 11.10 9.86 -0.83
C ILE A 85 9.64 10.00 -1.26
N CYS A 86 9.03 8.91 -1.75
CA CYS A 86 7.59 8.80 -1.97
C CYS A 86 6.94 8.17 -0.74
N VAL A 87 6.07 8.92 -0.08
CA VAL A 87 5.30 8.45 1.08
C VAL A 87 4.01 7.84 0.59
N VAL A 88 3.78 6.60 0.97
CA VAL A 88 2.60 5.81 0.57
C VAL A 88 1.91 5.21 1.79
N GLU A 89 0.65 4.88 1.64
CA GLU A 89 -0.16 4.30 2.71
C GLU A 89 0.25 2.86 3.01
N ASN A 90 0.39 2.05 1.96
CA ASN A 90 0.62 0.62 2.09
C ASN A 90 1.48 0.05 0.94
N ILE A 91 1.76 -1.25 1.03
CA ILE A 91 2.62 -1.97 0.09
C ILE A 91 2.04 -2.02 -1.33
N ARG A 92 0.71 -2.07 -1.47
CA ARG A 92 0.04 -2.09 -2.79
C ARG A 92 0.32 -0.81 -3.56
N ASP A 93 0.43 0.32 -2.85
CA ASP A 93 0.75 1.61 -3.46
C ASP A 93 2.19 1.62 -3.97
N VAL A 94 3.15 1.04 -3.22
CA VAL A 94 4.52 0.83 -3.72
C VAL A 94 4.50 0.04 -5.03
N MET A 95 3.76 -1.06 -5.06
CA MET A 95 3.65 -1.90 -6.26
C MET A 95 3.03 -1.14 -7.44
N ALA A 96 1.99 -0.34 -7.18
CA ALA A 96 1.32 0.45 -8.20
C ALA A 96 2.26 1.51 -8.80
N VAL A 97 3.00 2.24 -7.96
CA VAL A 97 3.97 3.25 -8.42
C VAL A 97 5.13 2.59 -9.17
N GLU A 98 5.68 1.47 -8.66
CA GLU A 98 6.76 0.71 -9.34
C GLU A 98 6.33 0.18 -10.71
N ALA A 99 5.08 -0.25 -10.86
CA ALA A 99 4.54 -0.73 -12.13
C ALA A 99 4.59 0.33 -13.25
N THR A 100 4.55 1.61 -12.88
CA THR A 100 4.68 2.72 -13.86
C THR A 100 6.08 2.85 -14.44
N GLN A 101 7.10 2.38 -13.75
CA GLN A 101 8.53 2.53 -14.08
C GLN A 101 9.01 3.99 -14.20
N GLN A 102 8.21 4.95 -13.73
CA GLN A 102 8.52 6.39 -13.81
C GLN A 102 9.24 6.92 -12.56
N PHE A 103 9.02 6.30 -11.40
CA PHE A 103 9.61 6.76 -10.15
C PHE A 103 10.96 6.08 -9.90
N ARG A 104 11.98 6.90 -9.59
CA ARG A 104 13.35 6.43 -9.34
C ARG A 104 13.84 6.69 -7.91
N GLY A 105 12.99 7.29 -7.06
CA GLY A 105 13.29 7.56 -5.66
C GLY A 105 13.12 6.35 -4.75
N LEU A 106 13.16 6.60 -3.46
CA LEU A 106 12.89 5.64 -2.41
C LEU A 106 11.46 5.81 -1.88
N TYR A 107 10.97 4.82 -1.15
CA TYR A 107 9.63 4.86 -0.55
C TYR A 107 9.70 5.00 0.97
N HIS A 108 8.58 5.37 1.55
CA HIS A 108 8.29 5.24 2.97
C HIS A 108 6.82 4.81 3.12
N VAL A 109 6.61 3.63 3.67
CA VAL A 109 5.28 3.03 3.88
C VAL A 109 4.81 3.38 5.28
N LEU A 110 3.69 4.08 5.39
CA LEU A 110 3.13 4.52 6.67
C LEU A 110 2.44 3.41 7.45
N GLY A 111 1.93 2.38 6.76
CA GLY A 111 1.10 1.33 7.34
C GLY A 111 -0.40 1.66 7.40
N GLY A 112 -0.81 2.83 6.95
CA GLY A 112 -2.20 3.31 6.92
C GLY A 112 -2.29 4.82 6.81
N VAL A 113 -3.46 5.35 7.15
CA VAL A 113 -3.74 6.79 7.28
C VAL A 113 -4.35 7.09 8.66
N ILE A 114 -4.25 8.33 9.12
CA ILE A 114 -4.90 8.77 10.35
C ILE A 114 -6.42 8.66 10.16
N SER A 115 -7.06 7.77 10.90
CA SER A 115 -8.50 7.52 10.86
C SER A 115 -9.05 7.39 12.28
N PRO A 116 -9.53 8.48 12.88
CA PRO A 116 -10.11 8.43 14.23
C PRO A 116 -11.31 7.50 14.34
N MET A 117 -12.08 7.33 13.26
CA MET A 117 -13.23 6.43 13.23
C MET A 117 -12.82 4.96 13.34
N ASP A 118 -11.63 4.61 12.81
CA ASP A 118 -11.05 3.28 12.89
C ASP A 118 -10.10 3.12 14.10
N GLY A 119 -9.96 4.17 14.92
CA GLY A 119 -9.08 4.20 16.07
C GLY A 119 -7.59 4.32 15.73
N ILE A 120 -7.24 4.72 14.49
CA ILE A 120 -5.87 4.86 14.03
C ILE A 120 -5.40 6.29 14.25
N GLY A 121 -4.46 6.48 15.17
CA GLY A 121 -3.80 7.75 15.45
C GLY A 121 -2.44 7.87 14.77
N PRO A 122 -1.81 9.06 14.85
CA PRO A 122 -0.47 9.26 14.29
C PRO A 122 0.61 8.36 14.87
N GLY A 123 0.43 7.89 16.12
CA GLY A 123 1.38 7.00 16.80
C GLY A 123 1.32 5.55 16.33
N ASP A 124 0.26 5.17 15.63
CA ASP A 124 0.07 3.83 15.06
C ASP A 124 0.70 3.71 13.66
N LEU A 125 1.21 4.82 13.13
CA LEU A 125 1.76 4.93 11.78
C LEU A 125 3.26 5.24 11.82
N GLU A 126 3.97 4.86 10.77
CA GLU A 126 5.42 5.07 10.62
C GLU A 126 5.78 6.53 10.26
N ILE A 127 5.10 7.50 10.89
CA ILE A 127 5.33 8.93 10.62
C ILE A 127 6.60 9.43 11.30
N GLU A 128 6.86 9.00 12.55
CA GLU A 128 8.03 9.47 13.29
C GLU A 128 9.33 8.97 12.67
N SER A 129 9.35 7.72 12.18
CA SER A 129 10.49 7.16 11.44
C SER A 129 10.77 7.91 10.13
N LEU A 130 9.72 8.42 9.44
CA LEU A 130 9.86 9.32 8.29
C LEU A 130 10.53 10.64 8.69
N VAL A 131 10.05 11.26 9.77
CA VAL A 131 10.61 12.54 10.26
C VAL A 131 12.08 12.40 10.62
N GLN A 132 12.45 11.33 11.35
CA GLN A 132 13.83 11.03 11.70
C GLN A 132 14.69 10.81 10.45
N ARG A 133 14.17 10.08 9.46
CA ARG A 133 14.87 9.83 8.20
C ARG A 133 15.14 11.11 7.42
N VAL A 134 14.18 12.03 7.37
CA VAL A 134 14.35 13.34 6.71
C VAL A 134 15.31 14.22 7.50
N ALA A 135 15.20 14.25 8.85
CA ALA A 135 16.06 15.04 9.74
C ALA A 135 17.53 14.56 9.72
N ALA A 136 17.79 13.29 9.43
CA ALA A 136 19.15 12.76 9.27
C ALA A 136 19.89 13.38 8.06
N GLY A 137 19.18 14.08 7.17
CA GLY A 137 19.73 14.78 6.02
C GLY A 137 19.85 13.94 4.74
N GLY A 138 20.20 14.62 3.64
CA GLY A 138 20.31 13.99 2.32
C GLY A 138 18.99 13.94 1.53
N VAL A 139 17.84 14.07 2.18
CA VAL A 139 16.52 14.13 1.50
C VAL A 139 16.28 15.56 1.02
N LYS A 140 15.97 15.70 -0.26
CA LYS A 140 15.64 16.98 -0.91
C LYS A 140 14.14 17.16 -1.16
N GLU A 141 13.44 16.06 -1.40
CA GLU A 141 12.02 16.08 -1.69
C GLU A 141 11.28 14.89 -1.05
N VAL A 142 10.13 15.19 -0.46
CA VAL A 142 9.15 14.19 -0.01
C VAL A 142 7.89 14.36 -0.84
N VAL A 143 7.51 13.30 -1.56
CA VAL A 143 6.33 13.25 -2.42
C VAL A 143 5.23 12.51 -1.69
N PHE A 144 4.10 13.15 -1.43
CA PHE A 144 2.93 12.50 -0.84
C PHE A 144 2.11 11.78 -1.91
N ALA A 145 1.96 10.47 -1.76
CA ALA A 145 1.17 9.60 -2.62
C ALA A 145 0.14 8.80 -1.80
N LEU A 146 -0.54 9.48 -0.87
CA LEU A 146 -1.63 8.90 -0.08
C LEU A 146 -2.97 8.98 -0.83
N SER A 147 -3.95 8.21 -0.36
CA SER A 147 -5.30 8.24 -0.90
C SER A 147 -5.89 9.66 -0.90
N THR A 148 -6.75 9.95 -1.89
CA THR A 148 -7.37 11.27 -2.04
C THR A 148 -8.64 11.41 -1.19
N THR A 149 -8.69 10.71 -0.05
CA THR A 149 -9.75 10.77 0.94
C THR A 149 -9.48 11.87 1.98
N MET A 150 -10.46 12.15 2.83
CA MET A 150 -10.31 13.10 3.94
C MET A 150 -9.21 12.65 4.91
N GLU A 151 -9.12 11.35 5.18
CA GLU A 151 -8.10 10.74 6.04
C GLU A 151 -6.70 10.89 5.42
N GLY A 152 -6.57 10.66 4.10
CA GLY A 152 -5.32 10.85 3.37
C GLY A 152 -4.88 12.30 3.39
N ASP A 153 -5.78 13.26 3.15
CA ASP A 153 -5.48 14.69 3.20
C ASP A 153 -5.13 15.14 4.64
N THR A 154 -5.83 14.63 5.67
CA THR A 154 -5.50 14.87 7.07
C THR A 154 -4.10 14.37 7.42
N THR A 155 -3.76 13.16 6.95
CA THR A 155 -2.45 12.56 7.17
C THR A 155 -1.35 13.36 6.46
N ASN A 156 -1.57 13.77 5.21
CA ASN A 156 -0.65 14.66 4.48
C ASN A 156 -0.40 15.95 5.24
N PHE A 157 -1.45 16.60 5.76
CA PHE A 157 -1.32 17.83 6.52
C PHE A 157 -0.56 17.63 7.83
N TYR A 158 -0.82 16.52 8.54
CA TYR A 158 -0.10 16.19 9.77
C TYR A 158 1.40 16.01 9.52
N ILE A 159 1.77 15.27 8.48
CA ILE A 159 3.17 15.04 8.10
C ILE A 159 3.80 16.37 7.63
N TYR A 160 3.10 17.15 6.81
CA TYR A 160 3.53 18.49 6.41
C TYR A 160 3.96 19.34 7.61
N ARG A 161 3.13 19.43 8.66
CA ARG A 161 3.42 20.19 9.88
C ARG A 161 4.68 19.74 10.61
N LYS A 162 5.02 18.45 10.52
CA LYS A 162 6.26 17.91 11.12
C LYS A 162 7.50 18.21 10.26
N LEU A 163 7.35 18.22 8.93
CA LEU A 163 8.46 18.35 7.99
C LEU A 163 8.74 19.80 7.53
N GLU A 164 7.77 20.72 7.63
CA GLU A 164 7.86 22.11 7.11
C GLU A 164 9.10 22.86 7.58
N LYS A 165 9.63 22.54 8.77
CA LYS A 165 10.80 23.21 9.37
C LYS A 165 12.14 22.55 8.98
N LEU A 166 12.11 21.41 8.28
CA LEU A 166 13.32 20.69 7.91
C LEU A 166 13.92 21.15 6.57
N GLY A 167 13.30 22.13 5.89
CA GLY A 167 13.83 22.70 4.66
C GLY A 167 13.78 21.77 3.44
N VAL A 168 12.97 20.68 3.51
CA VAL A 168 12.77 19.74 2.41
C VAL A 168 11.61 20.19 1.53
N LYS A 169 11.72 20.01 0.22
CA LYS A 169 10.60 20.24 -0.69
C LYS A 169 9.49 19.21 -0.44
N LEU A 170 8.26 19.66 -0.27
CA LEU A 170 7.09 18.82 -0.09
C LEU A 170 6.20 18.95 -1.32
N SER A 171 5.86 17.83 -1.93
CA SER A 171 4.99 17.76 -3.10
C SER A 171 3.94 16.66 -2.95
N VAL A 172 2.90 16.70 -3.75
CA VAL A 172 1.86 15.69 -3.80
C VAL A 172 1.71 15.21 -5.25
N ILE A 173 1.39 13.93 -5.44
CA ILE A 173 1.11 13.41 -6.79
C ILE A 173 -0.02 14.20 -7.44
N ALA A 174 0.09 14.46 -8.74
CA ALA A 174 -0.92 15.19 -9.48
C ALA A 174 -2.28 14.50 -9.37
N ARG A 175 -3.32 15.29 -9.17
CA ARG A 175 -4.73 14.87 -9.13
C ARG A 175 -5.41 15.43 -10.35
N GLY A 176 -6.06 14.58 -11.14
CA GLY A 176 -6.67 15.03 -12.39
C GLY A 176 -7.55 13.97 -13.02
N ILE A 177 -8.00 14.27 -14.23
CA ILE A 177 -8.81 13.39 -15.04
C ILE A 177 -7.96 12.26 -15.60
N SER A 178 -8.46 11.04 -15.58
CA SER A 178 -7.77 9.86 -16.09
C SER A 178 -7.56 9.97 -17.60
N VAL A 179 -6.44 9.44 -18.07
CA VAL A 179 -6.13 9.43 -19.51
C VAL A 179 -7.11 8.52 -20.23
N GLY A 180 -7.79 9.06 -21.23
CA GLY A 180 -8.80 8.35 -22.03
C GLY A 180 -10.24 8.49 -21.51
N ASP A 181 -10.45 9.14 -20.37
CA ASP A 181 -11.81 9.43 -19.88
C ASP A 181 -12.41 10.67 -20.58
N GLU A 182 -13.72 10.63 -20.78
CA GLU A 182 -14.50 11.77 -21.27
C GLU A 182 -14.89 12.66 -20.07
N LEU A 183 -14.88 13.99 -20.28
CA LEU A 183 -15.16 14.96 -19.21
C LEU A 183 -16.54 14.78 -18.56
N GLU A 184 -17.52 14.28 -19.32
CA GLU A 184 -18.89 14.08 -18.82
C GLU A 184 -19.00 12.96 -17.77
N TYR A 185 -18.03 12.02 -17.73
CA TYR A 185 -17.98 10.94 -16.74
C TYR A 185 -17.10 11.27 -15.52
N ALA A 186 -16.36 12.38 -15.56
CA ALA A 186 -15.59 12.82 -14.43
C ALA A 186 -16.52 13.36 -13.32
N ASP A 187 -16.25 13.00 -12.07
CA ASP A 187 -16.97 13.58 -10.95
C ASP A 187 -16.66 15.09 -10.80
N GLU A 188 -17.63 15.85 -10.29
CA GLU A 188 -17.55 17.31 -10.21
C GLU A 188 -16.35 17.80 -9.38
N VAL A 189 -15.95 17.06 -8.34
CA VAL A 189 -14.82 17.42 -7.47
C VAL A 189 -13.50 17.26 -8.21
N THR A 190 -13.32 16.14 -8.90
CA THR A 190 -12.14 15.87 -9.72
C THR A 190 -12.02 16.87 -10.85
N LEU A 191 -13.11 17.12 -11.57
CA LEU A 191 -13.13 18.10 -12.67
C LEU A 191 -12.81 19.51 -12.16
N GLY A 192 -13.44 19.93 -11.07
CA GLY A 192 -13.20 21.23 -10.44
C GLY A 192 -11.75 21.42 -10.02
N ARG A 193 -11.16 20.40 -9.35
CA ARG A 193 -9.73 20.41 -8.94
C ARG A 193 -8.80 20.46 -10.16
N SER A 194 -9.11 19.73 -11.22
CA SER A 194 -8.31 19.72 -12.46
C SER A 194 -8.29 21.09 -13.14
N ILE A 195 -9.41 21.81 -13.13
CA ILE A 195 -9.51 23.19 -13.66
C ILE A 195 -8.69 24.17 -12.81
N VAL A 196 -8.78 24.07 -11.48
CA VAL A 196 -8.03 24.94 -10.57
C VAL A 196 -6.52 24.71 -10.69
N ASN A 197 -6.09 23.43 -10.76
CA ASN A 197 -4.69 23.01 -10.82
C ASN A 197 -4.18 22.80 -12.26
N ARG A 198 -4.85 23.37 -13.26
CA ARG A 198 -4.46 23.26 -14.66
C ARG A 198 -3.01 23.70 -14.89
N THR A 199 -2.30 22.96 -15.71
CA THR A 199 -0.93 23.26 -16.11
C THR A 199 -0.92 24.01 -17.44
N PRO A 200 0.08 24.91 -17.70
CA PRO A 200 0.27 25.53 -18.99
C PRO A 200 0.47 24.50 -20.10
N PHE A 201 -0.19 24.68 -21.23
CA PHE A 201 0.03 23.84 -22.40
C PHE A 201 1.32 24.26 -23.10
N THR A 202 2.35 23.39 -23.08
CA THR A 202 3.68 23.68 -23.65
C THR A 202 3.92 23.05 -25.02
N GLY A 203 2.92 22.33 -25.56
CA GLY A 203 3.05 21.63 -26.86
C GLY A 203 3.98 20.41 -26.87
N ALA A 204 4.55 20.05 -25.72
CA ALA A 204 5.29 18.81 -25.54
C ALA A 204 4.34 17.75 -24.98
N VAL A 205 4.02 16.74 -25.75
CA VAL A 205 3.30 15.54 -25.32
C VAL A 205 4.29 14.41 -25.16
#